data_fb0d4013eff1f0ce667f798f3872efff
#
_entry.id   fb0d4013eff1f0ce667f798f3872efff
#
_cell.length_a   1.000
_cell.length_b   1.000
_cell.length_c   1.000
_cell.angle_alpha   90.00
_cell.angle_beta   90.00
_cell.angle_gamma   90.00
#
_symmetry.space_group_name_H-M   'P 1'
#
loop_
_entity.id
_entity.type
_entity.pdbx_description
1 polymer ?
#
loop_
_entity_poly.entity_id
_entity_poly.type
_entity_poly.pdbx_seq_one_letter_code
_entity_poly.pdbx_strand_id
1 'polypeptide(L)'
;MSAIDPTTTPAWAALDEHAEVFNPDLRSWFQQDPERAQKWTKKVGDLYIDLSKNLINEETLNQLLELADQTEVFPLRDAMLRGDRINVTENRSVLHTALRRAPGEELVVDGRNVVADVREVLDRVYSFANRVRSGEWLGVTGKRVATVVNVGIGGSDLGPVMAYEALKPYVQEGLECRFISNIDPTDVGETTKDLDPETTLVIVASKTFTTLETITNAHAVRDWFLKSLREKGIIGDDPEQEKEAISKHFVAVSTALDKVAEFGIDPANAFGFWNWVGGRYSVDSAIGTSLAIAIGPEHFEEFLGGMRTIDRHFASAAPKDNVPLIMGLLNVWYSNFLGADTHAVLPYSQYLHRFPAYLQQLTMESNGKSVRRDGSPVFYDTGEVFWGEPGTNGQHAFYQLIHQGTRMVPADFIAFAQPSWPIRDADADMHELFLSNFFAQTKALAFGKTAEEVRAEGTAEELVSARVFTGNRPTTSIMAPALTPSVLGQLIALYEHITFVEGAVWGLDSFDQWGVELGKVLAKQILPAIEGDQAVLDQQDSSTRSLIEFYRANR
;
A
#
# COMPACT_ATOMS: atom_id res chain seq x y z
N MET A 1 20.37 -14.63 10.90
CA MET A 1 20.21 -13.94 12.21
C MET A 1 19.15 -14.73 12.97
N SER A 2 19.38 -15.05 14.24
CA SER A 2 18.34 -15.62 15.10
C SER A 2 17.22 -14.61 15.29
N ALA A 3 15.96 -15.05 15.38
CA ALA A 3 14.88 -14.18 15.81
C ALA A 3 14.90 -14.10 17.34
N ILE A 4 14.76 -12.89 17.88
CA ILE A 4 14.53 -12.70 19.31
C ILE A 4 13.03 -12.86 19.55
N ASP A 5 12.67 -13.63 20.57
CA ASP A 5 11.30 -13.64 21.07
C ASP A 5 11.09 -12.38 21.92
N PRO A 6 10.28 -11.41 21.48
CA PRO A 6 10.13 -10.16 22.21
C PRO A 6 9.59 -10.37 23.63
N THR A 7 8.76 -11.41 23.84
CA THR A 7 8.17 -11.70 25.15
C THR A 7 9.19 -12.15 26.20
N THR A 8 10.39 -12.56 25.77
CA THR A 8 11.48 -12.95 26.68
C THR A 8 12.37 -11.78 27.08
N THR A 9 12.13 -10.60 26.54
CA THR A 9 12.94 -9.41 26.83
C THR A 9 12.48 -8.71 28.11
N PRO A 10 13.42 -8.15 28.91
CA PRO A 10 13.05 -7.31 30.04
C PRO A 10 12.16 -6.12 29.68
N ALA A 11 12.36 -5.52 28.48
CA ALA A 11 11.52 -4.39 28.02
C ALA A 11 10.07 -4.78 27.77
N TRP A 12 9.82 -5.99 27.23
CA TRP A 12 8.43 -6.48 27.08
C TRP A 12 7.75 -6.67 28.43
N ALA A 13 8.43 -7.30 29.40
CA ALA A 13 7.89 -7.46 30.74
C ALA A 13 7.61 -6.12 31.43
N ALA A 14 8.48 -5.14 31.26
CA ALA A 14 8.28 -3.78 31.78
C ALA A 14 7.07 -3.08 31.13
N LEU A 15 6.85 -3.28 29.82
CA LEU A 15 5.68 -2.76 29.10
C LEU A 15 4.38 -3.45 29.55
N ASP A 16 4.40 -4.75 29.82
CA ASP A 16 3.25 -5.47 30.39
C ASP A 16 2.87 -4.90 31.76
N GLU A 17 3.85 -4.77 32.67
CA GLU A 17 3.64 -4.16 33.99
C GLU A 17 3.16 -2.71 33.89
N HIS A 18 3.72 -1.95 32.94
CA HIS A 18 3.29 -0.57 32.67
C HIS A 18 1.86 -0.51 32.17
N ALA A 19 1.45 -1.40 31.26
CA ALA A 19 0.10 -1.44 30.69
C ALA A 19 -0.97 -1.74 31.76
N GLU A 20 -0.65 -2.59 32.74
CA GLU A 20 -1.58 -2.93 33.84
C GLU A 20 -1.98 -1.71 34.69
N VAL A 21 -1.06 -0.73 34.82
CA VAL A 21 -1.27 0.48 35.64
C VAL A 21 -1.51 1.73 34.79
N PHE A 22 -1.41 1.60 33.47
CA PHE A 22 -1.52 2.72 32.55
C PHE A 22 -2.95 3.21 32.43
N ASN A 23 -3.19 4.39 32.95
CA ASN A 23 -4.51 5.03 32.91
C ASN A 23 -4.40 6.36 32.14
N PRO A 24 -4.46 6.33 30.80
CA PRO A 24 -4.30 7.53 29.99
C PRO A 24 -5.49 8.47 30.13
N ASP A 25 -5.21 9.77 30.26
CA ASP A 25 -6.20 10.84 30.23
C ASP A 25 -5.66 12.01 29.38
N LEU A 26 -5.96 11.98 28.09
CA LEU A 26 -5.51 13.01 27.15
C LEU A 26 -6.02 14.39 27.55
N ARG A 27 -7.24 14.50 28.11
CA ARG A 27 -7.79 15.79 28.57
C ARG A 27 -6.92 16.38 29.68
N SER A 28 -6.59 15.59 30.70
CA SER A 28 -5.71 15.99 31.79
C SER A 28 -4.28 16.26 31.31
N TRP A 29 -3.74 15.44 30.43
CA TRP A 29 -2.38 15.61 29.90
C TRP A 29 -2.20 16.93 29.14
N PHE A 30 -3.18 17.33 28.32
CA PHE A 30 -3.14 18.62 27.62
C PHE A 30 -3.37 19.81 28.57
N GLN A 31 -4.11 19.64 29.67
CA GLN A 31 -4.27 20.68 30.68
C GLN A 31 -3.00 20.87 31.51
N GLN A 32 -2.32 19.79 31.87
CA GLN A 32 -1.09 19.82 32.69
C GLN A 32 0.13 20.25 31.87
N ASP A 33 0.17 19.92 30.57
CA ASP A 33 1.26 20.28 29.67
C ASP A 33 0.70 20.98 28.41
N PRO A 34 0.57 22.31 28.43
CA PRO A 34 0.13 23.10 27.27
C PRO A 34 1.07 22.98 26.05
N GLU A 35 2.32 22.57 26.26
CA GLU A 35 3.31 22.37 25.19
C GLU A 35 3.33 20.93 24.65
N ARG A 36 2.43 20.06 25.11
CA ARG A 36 2.38 18.66 24.69
C ARG A 36 2.37 18.49 23.17
N ALA A 37 1.57 19.28 22.45
CA ALA A 37 1.53 19.20 21.00
C ALA A 37 2.91 19.51 20.38
N GLN A 38 3.63 20.49 20.86
CA GLN A 38 4.96 20.86 20.34
C GLN A 38 6.00 19.76 20.62
N LYS A 39 5.95 19.14 21.81
CA LYS A 39 6.88 18.05 22.20
C LYS A 39 6.68 16.79 21.38
N TRP A 40 5.43 16.47 21.06
CA TRP A 40 5.04 15.24 20.36
C TRP A 40 4.84 15.43 18.86
N THR A 41 5.07 16.61 18.32
CA THR A 41 5.06 16.84 16.87
C THR A 41 6.45 16.61 16.29
N LYS A 42 6.49 15.88 15.19
CA LYS A 42 7.71 15.64 14.41
C LYS A 42 7.53 16.14 12.99
N LYS A 43 8.64 16.54 12.37
CA LYS A 43 8.67 16.94 10.96
C LYS A 43 9.71 16.10 10.24
N VAL A 44 9.31 15.52 9.10
CA VAL A 44 10.21 14.80 8.22
C VAL A 44 9.82 15.10 6.77
N GLY A 45 10.77 15.63 5.99
CA GLY A 45 10.45 16.15 4.65
C GLY A 45 9.34 17.19 4.72
N ASP A 46 8.28 16.96 3.95
CA ASP A 46 7.08 17.82 3.91
C ASP A 46 6.02 17.42 4.96
N LEU A 47 6.22 16.29 5.65
CA LEU A 47 5.23 15.76 6.59
C LEU A 47 5.35 16.43 7.95
N TYR A 48 4.22 16.94 8.45
CA TYR A 48 4.00 17.40 9.81
C TYR A 48 3.17 16.35 10.53
N ILE A 49 3.76 15.66 11.51
CA ILE A 49 3.19 14.48 12.17
C ILE A 49 2.98 14.78 13.63
N ASP A 50 1.73 14.93 14.03
CA ASP A 50 1.31 15.16 15.41
C ASP A 50 0.94 13.84 16.09
N LEU A 51 1.81 13.42 17.02
CA LEU A 51 1.64 12.24 17.86
C LEU A 51 0.99 12.55 19.21
N SER A 52 0.69 13.82 19.50
CA SER A 52 0.28 14.29 20.84
C SER A 52 -1.03 13.70 21.34
N LYS A 53 -1.90 13.23 20.42
CA LYS A 53 -3.17 12.59 20.76
C LYS A 53 -3.08 11.05 20.81
N ASN A 54 -1.86 10.50 20.78
CA ASN A 54 -1.64 9.09 21.07
C ASN A 54 -1.60 8.85 22.60
N LEU A 55 -1.96 7.64 23.01
CA LEU A 55 -1.90 7.19 24.40
C LEU A 55 -0.46 6.81 24.74
N ILE A 56 0.40 7.82 24.84
CA ILE A 56 1.83 7.67 25.08
C ILE A 56 2.33 8.82 25.98
N ASN A 57 3.27 8.50 26.85
CA ASN A 57 4.06 9.44 27.63
C ASN A 57 5.57 9.15 27.46
N GLU A 58 6.42 9.93 28.12
CA GLU A 58 7.88 9.75 28.04
C GLU A 58 8.35 8.39 28.55
N GLU A 59 7.70 7.86 29.58
CA GLU A 59 8.01 6.54 30.15
C GLU A 59 7.69 5.44 29.14
N THR A 60 6.49 5.45 28.58
CA THR A 60 6.06 4.51 27.54
C THR A 60 7.01 4.54 26.34
N LEU A 61 7.37 5.76 25.85
CA LEU A 61 8.30 5.89 24.73
C LEU A 61 9.67 5.30 25.05
N ASN A 62 10.20 5.57 26.25
CA ASN A 62 11.52 5.06 26.63
C ASN A 62 11.52 3.52 26.69
N GLN A 63 10.48 2.90 27.25
CA GLN A 63 10.34 1.44 27.30
C GLN A 63 10.18 0.83 25.90
N LEU A 64 9.42 1.47 25.00
CA LEU A 64 9.28 1.02 23.60
C LEU A 64 10.60 1.13 22.83
N LEU A 65 11.40 2.17 23.07
CA LEU A 65 12.72 2.30 22.47
C LEU A 65 13.69 1.24 23.01
N GLU A 66 13.58 0.88 24.29
CA GLU A 66 14.32 -0.21 24.90
C GLU A 66 13.92 -1.57 24.28
N LEU A 67 12.62 -1.79 24.03
CA LEU A 67 12.14 -2.97 23.31
C LEU A 67 12.75 -3.04 21.90
N ALA A 68 12.78 -1.93 21.16
CA ALA A 68 13.38 -1.89 19.83
C ALA A 68 14.89 -2.23 19.84
N ASP A 69 15.61 -1.80 20.87
CA ASP A 69 17.02 -2.14 21.06
C ASP A 69 17.19 -3.62 21.38
N GLN A 70 16.43 -4.15 22.35
CA GLN A 70 16.50 -5.55 22.78
C GLN A 70 16.02 -6.55 21.73
N THR A 71 15.16 -6.13 20.78
CA THR A 71 14.70 -6.93 19.63
C THR A 71 15.54 -6.71 18.37
N GLU A 72 16.66 -5.99 18.49
CA GLU A 72 17.64 -5.76 17.40
C GLU A 72 17.02 -5.07 16.14
N VAL A 73 16.07 -4.15 16.32
CA VAL A 73 15.47 -3.40 15.20
C VAL A 73 16.56 -2.64 14.43
N PHE A 74 17.49 -1.97 15.11
CA PHE A 74 18.54 -1.17 14.47
C PHE A 74 19.55 -2.04 13.69
N PRO A 75 20.11 -3.11 14.24
CA PRO A 75 20.96 -4.03 13.48
C PRO A 75 20.28 -4.61 12.24
N LEU A 76 18.98 -4.97 12.34
CA LEU A 76 18.21 -5.50 11.22
C LEU A 76 17.95 -4.43 10.14
N ARG A 77 17.61 -3.19 10.54
CA ARG A 77 17.51 -2.03 9.64
C ARG A 77 18.82 -1.83 8.87
N ASP A 78 19.93 -1.78 9.58
CA ASP A 78 21.22 -1.54 8.97
C ASP A 78 21.64 -2.68 8.04
N ALA A 79 21.28 -3.93 8.38
CA ALA A 79 21.45 -5.08 7.52
C ALA A 79 20.63 -4.96 6.22
N MET A 80 19.35 -4.57 6.32
CA MET A 80 18.51 -4.29 5.16
C MET A 80 19.13 -3.24 4.24
N LEU A 81 19.54 -2.10 4.80
CA LEU A 81 20.09 -0.97 4.03
C LEU A 81 21.43 -1.28 3.36
N ARG A 82 22.21 -2.23 3.92
CA ARG A 82 23.45 -2.74 3.31
C ARG A 82 23.22 -3.81 2.26
N GLY A 83 22.01 -4.39 2.18
CA GLY A 83 21.68 -5.46 1.25
C GLY A 83 21.97 -6.86 1.77
N ASP A 84 22.08 -7.04 3.10
CA ASP A 84 22.18 -8.37 3.69
C ASP A 84 20.89 -9.17 3.42
N ARG A 85 20.96 -10.50 3.41
CA ARG A 85 19.82 -11.37 3.09
C ARG A 85 18.92 -11.54 4.32
N ILE A 86 18.09 -10.55 4.61
CA ILE A 86 17.18 -10.54 5.75
C ILE A 86 15.85 -11.27 5.50
N ASN A 87 15.45 -11.47 4.24
CA ASN A 87 14.38 -12.41 3.88
C ASN A 87 15.00 -13.81 3.90
N VAL A 88 14.92 -14.46 5.05
CA VAL A 88 15.64 -15.71 5.31
C VAL A 88 14.96 -16.93 4.70
N THR A 89 13.63 -16.92 4.61
CA THR A 89 12.85 -18.05 4.09
C THR A 89 13.04 -18.23 2.58
N GLU A 90 13.30 -17.14 1.84
CA GLU A 90 13.59 -17.16 0.41
C GLU A 90 15.08 -16.95 0.12
N ASN A 91 15.92 -16.72 1.14
CA ASN A 91 17.35 -16.41 1.04
C ASN A 91 17.65 -15.24 0.10
N ARG A 92 16.96 -14.12 0.30
CA ARG A 92 17.04 -12.91 -0.54
C ARG A 92 17.41 -11.67 0.27
N SER A 93 18.11 -10.74 -0.38
CA SER A 93 18.21 -9.36 0.10
C SER A 93 16.85 -8.67 -0.02
N VAL A 94 16.65 -7.60 0.74
CA VAL A 94 15.47 -6.74 0.70
C VAL A 94 15.94 -5.33 0.36
N LEU A 95 15.74 -4.91 -0.89
CA LEU A 95 16.39 -3.73 -1.46
C LEU A 95 15.40 -2.77 -2.15
N HIS A 96 14.14 -2.73 -1.71
CA HIS A 96 13.19 -1.73 -2.22
C HIS A 96 13.73 -0.30 -2.04
N THR A 97 14.50 -0.02 -0.98
CA THR A 97 15.17 1.28 -0.79
C THR A 97 16.24 1.60 -1.85
N ALA A 98 16.80 0.58 -2.52
CA ALA A 98 17.77 0.81 -3.59
C ALA A 98 17.11 1.35 -4.87
N LEU A 99 15.82 1.09 -5.08
CA LEU A 99 15.05 1.57 -6.24
C LEU A 99 15.03 3.10 -6.34
N ARG A 100 15.15 3.78 -5.21
CA ARG A 100 15.01 5.23 -5.07
C ARG A 100 16.25 5.96 -4.58
N ARG A 101 17.43 5.29 -4.56
CA ARG A 101 18.71 5.95 -4.28
C ARG A 101 19.03 7.01 -5.33
N ALA A 102 19.76 8.06 -4.90
CA ALA A 102 20.12 9.13 -5.82
C ALA A 102 21.06 8.62 -6.94
N PRO A 103 20.99 9.22 -8.14
CA PRO A 103 21.97 8.94 -9.19
C PRO A 103 23.40 9.14 -8.69
N GLY A 104 24.26 8.14 -8.94
CA GLY A 104 25.67 8.17 -8.51
C GLY A 104 25.92 7.64 -7.09
N GLU A 105 24.90 7.33 -6.29
CA GLU A 105 25.09 6.52 -5.09
C GLU A 105 25.42 5.06 -5.48
N GLU A 106 26.19 4.40 -4.64
CA GLU A 106 26.58 2.99 -4.87
C GLU A 106 26.04 2.09 -3.76
N LEU A 107 25.58 0.91 -4.15
CA LEU A 107 25.30 -0.20 -3.27
C LEU A 107 25.72 -1.49 -3.99
N VAL A 108 26.79 -2.10 -3.48
CA VAL A 108 27.32 -3.35 -4.06
C VAL A 108 26.76 -4.53 -3.31
N VAL A 109 25.97 -5.38 -3.98
CA VAL A 109 25.44 -6.64 -3.46
C VAL A 109 25.79 -7.77 -4.41
N ASP A 110 26.32 -8.85 -3.90
CA ASP A 110 26.79 -10.01 -4.68
C ASP A 110 27.72 -9.59 -5.86
N GLY A 111 28.55 -8.57 -5.65
CA GLY A 111 29.52 -8.06 -6.62
C GLY A 111 28.95 -7.16 -7.72
N ARG A 112 27.67 -6.74 -7.64
CA ARG A 112 27.00 -5.84 -8.57
C ARG A 112 26.60 -4.53 -7.89
N ASN A 113 26.75 -3.42 -8.58
CA ASN A 113 26.19 -2.15 -8.13
C ASN A 113 24.68 -2.12 -8.49
N VAL A 114 23.83 -2.49 -7.53
CA VAL A 114 22.38 -2.59 -7.73
C VAL A 114 21.74 -1.24 -8.06
N VAL A 115 22.34 -0.12 -7.64
CA VAL A 115 21.83 1.22 -7.96
C VAL A 115 22.05 1.54 -9.44
N ALA A 116 23.20 1.13 -10.00
CA ALA A 116 23.45 1.29 -11.43
C ALA A 116 22.47 0.44 -12.26
N ASP A 117 22.24 -0.82 -11.86
CA ASP A 117 21.27 -1.70 -12.52
C ASP A 117 19.85 -1.08 -12.50
N VAL A 118 19.43 -0.50 -11.35
CA VAL A 118 18.13 0.20 -11.22
C VAL A 118 18.05 1.38 -12.18
N ARG A 119 19.08 2.19 -12.25
CA ARG A 119 19.10 3.38 -13.13
C ARG A 119 19.00 3.00 -14.61
N GLU A 120 19.69 1.96 -15.03
CA GLU A 120 19.58 1.45 -16.40
C GLU A 120 18.13 1.08 -16.77
N VAL A 121 17.41 0.39 -15.87
CA VAL A 121 16.00 0.03 -16.11
C VAL A 121 15.11 1.27 -16.08
N LEU A 122 15.29 2.16 -15.12
CA LEU A 122 14.51 3.40 -15.04
C LEU A 122 14.71 4.29 -16.27
N ASP A 123 15.94 4.42 -16.77
CA ASP A 123 16.24 5.20 -17.98
C ASP A 123 15.50 4.63 -19.20
N ARG A 124 15.39 3.30 -19.30
CA ARG A 124 14.60 2.63 -20.36
C ARG A 124 13.10 2.91 -20.17
N VAL A 125 12.58 2.82 -18.96
CA VAL A 125 11.18 3.16 -18.64
C VAL A 125 10.89 4.63 -18.97
N TYR A 126 11.77 5.53 -18.60
CA TYR A 126 11.61 6.97 -18.87
C TYR A 126 11.69 7.30 -20.37
N SER A 127 12.62 6.68 -21.09
CA SER A 127 12.69 6.81 -22.54
C SER A 127 11.39 6.33 -23.19
N PHE A 128 10.86 5.20 -22.77
CA PHE A 128 9.59 4.67 -23.27
C PHE A 128 8.42 5.60 -22.90
N ALA A 129 8.32 6.03 -21.66
CA ALA A 129 7.29 6.96 -21.20
C ALA A 129 7.29 8.26 -22.02
N ASN A 130 8.46 8.84 -22.27
CA ASN A 130 8.60 10.04 -23.09
C ASN A 130 8.15 9.83 -24.53
N ARG A 131 8.46 8.70 -25.15
CA ARG A 131 7.99 8.35 -26.51
C ARG A 131 6.48 8.23 -26.60
N VAL A 132 5.84 7.62 -25.59
CA VAL A 132 4.37 7.55 -25.50
C VAL A 132 3.75 8.95 -25.34
N ARG A 133 4.28 9.72 -24.41
CA ARG A 133 3.80 11.07 -24.06
C ARG A 133 3.96 12.08 -25.18
N SER A 134 5.09 12.05 -25.89
CA SER A 134 5.35 12.93 -27.05
C SER A 134 4.53 12.53 -28.28
N GLY A 135 4.04 11.29 -28.35
CA GLY A 135 3.40 10.72 -29.54
C GLY A 135 4.42 10.22 -30.58
N GLU A 136 5.66 9.98 -30.19
CA GLU A 136 6.64 9.26 -31.00
C GLU A 136 6.31 7.76 -31.06
N TRP A 137 5.79 7.20 -29.96
CA TRP A 137 5.23 5.87 -29.94
C TRP A 137 3.80 5.91 -30.46
N LEU A 138 3.55 5.24 -31.59
CA LEU A 138 2.26 5.21 -32.27
C LEU A 138 1.70 3.79 -32.32
N GLY A 139 0.37 3.69 -32.26
CA GLY A 139 -0.34 2.46 -32.54
C GLY A 139 -0.18 1.99 -33.99
N VAL A 140 -0.72 0.82 -34.30
CA VAL A 140 -0.61 0.17 -35.62
C VAL A 140 -1.17 1.05 -36.75
N THR A 141 -2.13 1.92 -36.47
CA THR A 141 -2.73 2.85 -37.44
C THR A 141 -2.04 4.22 -37.50
N GLY A 142 -0.97 4.41 -36.74
CA GLY A 142 -0.28 5.70 -36.64
C GLY A 142 -0.97 6.71 -35.70
N LYS A 143 -1.97 6.28 -34.93
CA LYS A 143 -2.60 7.12 -33.89
C LYS A 143 -1.77 7.14 -32.61
N ARG A 144 -1.86 8.25 -31.86
CA ARG A 144 -1.24 8.39 -30.54
C ARG A 144 -1.96 7.53 -29.51
N VAL A 145 -1.22 7.05 -28.52
CA VAL A 145 -1.81 6.41 -27.33
C VAL A 145 -2.61 7.44 -26.53
N ALA A 146 -3.82 7.10 -26.18
CA ALA A 146 -4.71 7.86 -25.30
C ALA A 146 -5.01 7.11 -23.99
N THR A 147 -5.07 5.78 -24.05
CA THR A 147 -5.32 4.95 -22.86
C THR A 147 -4.21 3.92 -22.65
N VAL A 148 -3.74 3.81 -21.43
CA VAL A 148 -2.83 2.76 -20.97
C VAL A 148 -3.60 1.82 -20.07
N VAL A 149 -3.66 0.53 -20.42
CA VAL A 149 -4.30 -0.52 -19.61
C VAL A 149 -3.22 -1.33 -18.91
N ASN A 150 -3.14 -1.23 -17.59
CA ASN A 150 -2.24 -2.03 -16.78
C ASN A 150 -2.91 -3.33 -16.35
N VAL A 151 -2.40 -4.47 -16.81
CA VAL A 151 -2.90 -5.80 -16.46
C VAL A 151 -1.94 -6.42 -15.46
N GLY A 152 -2.36 -6.52 -14.20
CA GLY A 152 -1.54 -7.04 -13.11
C GLY A 152 -2.38 -7.36 -11.89
N ILE A 153 -1.86 -8.06 -10.90
CA ILE A 153 -2.56 -8.39 -9.65
C ILE A 153 -1.65 -8.19 -8.44
N GLY A 154 -2.24 -7.96 -7.27
CA GLY A 154 -1.50 -7.76 -6.03
C GLY A 154 -0.57 -6.54 -6.13
N GLY A 155 0.73 -6.70 -5.89
CA GLY A 155 1.70 -5.60 -5.97
C GLY A 155 1.87 -5.00 -7.37
N SER A 156 1.51 -5.73 -8.43
CA SER A 156 1.51 -5.21 -9.81
C SER A 156 0.24 -4.40 -10.17
N ASP A 157 -0.72 -4.30 -9.25
CA ASP A 157 -1.96 -3.54 -9.38
C ASP A 157 -2.10 -2.48 -8.27
N LEU A 158 -2.11 -2.90 -7.00
CA LEU A 158 -2.48 -2.03 -5.87
C LEU A 158 -1.59 -0.78 -5.75
N GLY A 159 -0.26 -0.93 -5.90
CA GLY A 159 0.66 0.21 -5.91
C GLY A 159 0.40 1.16 -7.08
N PRO A 160 0.44 0.67 -8.34
CA PRO A 160 0.17 1.47 -9.53
C PRO A 160 -1.20 2.17 -9.52
N VAL A 161 -2.30 1.48 -9.21
CA VAL A 161 -3.63 2.10 -9.20
C VAL A 161 -3.77 3.13 -8.10
N MET A 162 -3.24 2.85 -6.91
CA MET A 162 -3.26 3.80 -5.79
C MET A 162 -2.48 5.06 -6.14
N ALA A 163 -1.26 4.92 -6.68
CA ALA A 163 -0.42 6.06 -7.03
C ALA A 163 -0.99 6.86 -8.21
N TYR A 164 -1.58 6.20 -9.20
CA TYR A 164 -2.28 6.87 -10.30
C TYR A 164 -3.47 7.69 -9.79
N GLU A 165 -4.34 7.09 -8.94
CA GLU A 165 -5.48 7.80 -8.36
C GLU A 165 -5.02 9.00 -7.50
N ALA A 166 -3.98 8.82 -6.71
CA ALA A 166 -3.41 9.89 -5.87
C ALA A 166 -2.84 11.05 -6.69
N LEU A 167 -2.25 10.77 -7.84
CA LEU A 167 -1.54 11.75 -8.66
C LEU A 167 -2.29 12.14 -9.95
N LYS A 168 -3.60 11.90 -10.02
CA LYS A 168 -4.43 12.35 -11.15
C LYS A 168 -4.24 13.81 -11.57
N PRO A 169 -4.04 14.77 -10.67
CA PRO A 169 -3.76 16.16 -11.06
C PRO A 169 -2.47 16.38 -11.87
N TYR A 170 -1.54 15.39 -11.85
CA TYR A 170 -0.27 15.42 -12.56
C TYR A 170 -0.29 14.62 -13.87
N VAL A 171 -1.41 13.96 -14.17
CA VAL A 171 -1.55 13.15 -15.39
C VAL A 171 -1.59 14.07 -16.60
N GLN A 172 -0.86 13.70 -17.66
CA GLN A 172 -0.86 14.45 -18.91
C GLN A 172 -2.25 14.48 -19.53
N GLU A 173 -2.72 15.67 -19.94
CA GLU A 173 -3.98 15.82 -20.66
C GLU A 173 -4.04 14.93 -21.91
N GLY A 174 -5.14 14.21 -22.08
CA GLY A 174 -5.36 13.27 -23.18
C GLY A 174 -4.74 11.90 -22.96
N LEU A 175 -4.17 11.62 -21.77
CA LEU A 175 -3.77 10.28 -21.33
C LEU A 175 -4.64 9.81 -20.16
N GLU A 176 -5.02 8.55 -20.19
CA GLU A 176 -5.76 7.87 -19.12
C GLU A 176 -5.09 6.53 -18.82
N CYS A 177 -5.03 6.13 -17.53
CA CYS A 177 -4.69 4.77 -17.14
C CYS A 177 -5.92 4.03 -16.62
N ARG A 178 -6.09 2.79 -17.06
CA ARG A 178 -7.06 1.83 -16.53
C ARG A 178 -6.33 0.59 -16.02
N PHE A 179 -6.97 -0.14 -15.11
CA PHE A 179 -6.35 -1.27 -14.42
C PHE A 179 -7.26 -2.48 -14.50
N ILE A 180 -6.68 -3.63 -14.79
CA ILE A 180 -7.35 -4.94 -14.82
C ILE A 180 -6.57 -5.86 -13.90
N SER A 181 -7.22 -6.34 -12.84
CA SER A 181 -6.57 -7.18 -11.84
C SER A 181 -7.34 -8.46 -11.53
N ASN A 182 -8.65 -8.37 -11.40
CA ASN A 182 -9.48 -9.52 -11.05
C ASN A 182 -9.67 -10.46 -12.24
N ILE A 183 -9.65 -11.77 -11.99
CA ILE A 183 -9.96 -12.79 -13.00
C ILE A 183 -11.48 -12.90 -13.27
N ASP A 184 -12.33 -12.20 -12.51
CA ASP A 184 -13.73 -12.04 -12.86
C ASP A 184 -13.83 -11.37 -14.24
N PRO A 185 -14.49 -12.03 -15.24
CA PRO A 185 -14.59 -11.50 -16.60
C PRO A 185 -15.25 -10.12 -16.67
N THR A 186 -15.99 -9.71 -15.64
CA THR A 186 -16.57 -8.37 -15.50
C THR A 186 -15.48 -7.29 -15.51
N ASP A 187 -14.32 -7.54 -14.89
CA ASP A 187 -13.23 -6.57 -14.80
C ASP A 187 -12.66 -6.24 -16.19
N VAL A 188 -12.36 -7.26 -16.99
CA VAL A 188 -11.94 -7.07 -18.39
C VAL A 188 -13.07 -6.44 -19.22
N GLY A 189 -14.31 -6.96 -19.11
CA GLY A 189 -15.45 -6.50 -19.89
C GLY A 189 -15.78 -5.03 -19.65
N GLU A 190 -15.88 -4.61 -18.39
CA GLU A 190 -16.18 -3.22 -18.03
C GLU A 190 -15.02 -2.27 -18.40
N THR A 191 -13.78 -2.70 -18.25
CA THR A 191 -12.61 -1.88 -18.55
C THR A 191 -12.45 -1.64 -20.05
N THR A 192 -12.78 -2.64 -20.91
CA THR A 192 -12.52 -2.57 -22.36
C THR A 192 -13.71 -2.10 -23.19
N LYS A 193 -14.94 -2.08 -22.67
CA LYS A 193 -16.19 -1.87 -23.41
C LYS A 193 -16.25 -0.59 -24.25
N ASP A 194 -15.59 0.48 -23.83
CA ASP A 194 -15.58 1.81 -24.45
C ASP A 194 -14.20 2.23 -24.97
N LEU A 195 -13.20 1.33 -24.97
CA LEU A 195 -11.85 1.61 -25.45
C LEU A 195 -11.78 1.58 -26.99
N ASP A 196 -11.00 2.51 -27.55
CA ASP A 196 -10.55 2.45 -28.94
C ASP A 196 -9.26 1.62 -29.04
N PRO A 197 -9.26 0.41 -29.67
CA PRO A 197 -8.06 -0.41 -29.77
C PRO A 197 -6.91 0.31 -30.49
N GLU A 198 -7.20 1.26 -31.38
CA GLU A 198 -6.18 1.99 -32.12
C GLU A 198 -5.33 2.95 -31.24
N THR A 199 -5.85 3.34 -30.07
CA THR A 199 -5.22 4.30 -29.16
C THR A 199 -4.91 3.70 -27.78
N THR A 200 -5.09 2.37 -27.63
CA THR A 200 -4.89 1.65 -26.37
C THR A 200 -3.50 0.99 -26.35
N LEU A 201 -2.74 1.23 -25.27
CA LEU A 201 -1.49 0.55 -24.94
C LEU A 201 -1.73 -0.36 -23.73
N VAL A 202 -1.30 -1.61 -23.80
CA VAL A 202 -1.47 -2.60 -22.74
C VAL A 202 -0.12 -2.92 -22.10
N ILE A 203 -0.04 -2.84 -20.78
CA ILE A 203 1.13 -3.23 -19.99
C ILE A 203 0.78 -4.54 -19.26
N VAL A 204 1.45 -5.64 -19.60
CA VAL A 204 1.29 -6.91 -18.90
C VAL A 204 2.33 -7.00 -17.78
N ALA A 205 1.90 -6.79 -16.53
CA ALA A 205 2.77 -6.70 -15.37
C ALA A 205 2.78 -8.02 -14.57
N SER A 206 3.73 -8.91 -14.89
CA SER A 206 3.95 -10.17 -14.18
C SER A 206 5.41 -10.56 -14.19
N LYS A 207 6.06 -10.60 -13.01
CA LYS A 207 7.49 -10.88 -12.86
C LYS A 207 7.94 -12.15 -13.58
N THR A 208 7.21 -13.25 -13.37
CA THR A 208 7.50 -14.58 -13.93
C THR A 208 6.73 -14.88 -15.22
N PHE A 209 5.82 -13.99 -15.59
CA PHE A 209 4.89 -14.17 -16.71
C PHE A 209 4.10 -15.49 -16.64
N THR A 210 3.70 -15.88 -15.40
CA THR A 210 2.99 -17.14 -15.10
C THR A 210 1.85 -16.97 -14.12
N THR A 211 1.63 -15.76 -13.58
CA THR A 211 0.53 -15.49 -12.65
C THR A 211 -0.78 -15.73 -13.38
N LEU A 212 -1.58 -16.68 -12.90
CA LEU A 212 -2.78 -17.18 -13.58
C LEU A 212 -3.72 -16.03 -13.97
N GLU A 213 -4.07 -15.20 -13.01
CA GLU A 213 -5.01 -14.08 -13.19
C GLU A 213 -4.50 -13.09 -14.23
N THR A 214 -3.24 -12.67 -14.11
CA THR A 214 -2.63 -11.71 -15.04
C THR A 214 -2.56 -12.25 -16.46
N ILE A 215 -2.13 -13.50 -16.64
CA ILE A 215 -1.97 -14.07 -17.99
C ILE A 215 -3.34 -14.37 -18.61
N THR A 216 -4.32 -14.84 -17.85
CA THR A 216 -5.69 -15.03 -18.32
C THR A 216 -6.31 -13.72 -18.77
N ASN A 217 -6.20 -12.67 -17.95
CA ASN A 217 -6.69 -11.33 -18.30
C ASN A 217 -5.94 -10.75 -19.51
N ALA A 218 -4.61 -10.93 -19.57
CA ALA A 218 -3.81 -10.45 -20.71
C ALA A 218 -4.24 -11.13 -22.03
N HIS A 219 -4.52 -12.44 -22.02
CA HIS A 219 -5.07 -13.13 -23.20
C HIS A 219 -6.46 -12.60 -23.56
N ALA A 220 -7.36 -12.40 -22.59
CA ALA A 220 -8.69 -11.85 -22.86
C ALA A 220 -8.62 -10.44 -23.46
N VAL A 221 -7.74 -9.58 -22.95
CA VAL A 221 -7.50 -8.23 -23.51
C VAL A 221 -6.89 -8.30 -24.92
N ARG A 222 -5.95 -9.22 -25.17
CA ARG A 222 -5.36 -9.44 -26.49
C ARG A 222 -6.42 -9.90 -27.50
N ASP A 223 -7.28 -10.83 -27.11
CA ASP A 223 -8.35 -11.34 -27.97
C ASP A 223 -9.37 -10.24 -28.30
N TRP A 224 -9.78 -9.45 -27.30
CA TRP A 224 -10.60 -8.25 -27.50
C TRP A 224 -9.94 -7.28 -28.48
N PHE A 225 -8.65 -6.99 -28.29
CA PHE A 225 -7.89 -6.05 -29.11
C PHE A 225 -7.82 -6.49 -30.57
N LEU A 226 -7.39 -7.74 -30.84
CA LEU A 226 -7.26 -8.27 -32.20
C LEU A 226 -8.63 -8.37 -32.88
N LYS A 227 -9.66 -8.83 -32.18
CA LYS A 227 -11.03 -8.88 -32.69
C LYS A 227 -11.52 -7.49 -33.08
N SER A 228 -11.33 -6.50 -32.24
CA SER A 228 -11.77 -5.12 -32.49
C SER A 228 -11.06 -4.50 -33.69
N LEU A 229 -9.75 -4.78 -33.89
CA LEU A 229 -9.02 -4.33 -35.09
C LEU A 229 -9.51 -5.02 -36.37
N ARG A 230 -9.86 -6.31 -36.32
CA ARG A 230 -10.47 -7.03 -37.45
C ARG A 230 -11.86 -6.48 -37.80
N GLU A 231 -12.71 -6.26 -36.82
CA GLU A 231 -14.03 -5.67 -37.00
C GLU A 231 -13.99 -4.26 -37.63
N LYS A 232 -12.93 -3.51 -37.35
CA LYS A 232 -12.64 -2.20 -37.99
C LYS A 232 -11.98 -2.33 -39.36
N GLY A 233 -11.61 -3.52 -39.80
CA GLY A 233 -10.91 -3.77 -41.07
C GLY A 233 -9.48 -3.26 -41.11
N ILE A 234 -8.84 -3.06 -39.94
CA ILE A 234 -7.47 -2.57 -39.82
C ILE A 234 -6.46 -3.70 -40.05
N ILE A 235 -6.76 -4.91 -39.55
CA ILE A 235 -5.96 -6.12 -39.78
C ILE A 235 -6.87 -7.22 -40.35
N GLY A 236 -6.27 -8.16 -41.09
CA GLY A 236 -6.92 -9.41 -41.53
C GLY A 236 -6.57 -10.58 -40.59
N ASP A 237 -6.72 -11.80 -41.13
CA ASP A 237 -6.33 -13.05 -40.47
C ASP A 237 -4.86 -13.42 -40.73
N ASP A 238 -4.01 -12.43 -41.04
CA ASP A 238 -2.59 -12.62 -41.31
C ASP A 238 -1.80 -12.54 -39.97
N PRO A 239 -1.09 -13.63 -39.60
CA PRO A 239 -0.31 -13.67 -38.35
C PRO A 239 0.78 -12.57 -38.24
N GLU A 240 1.34 -12.10 -39.37
CA GLU A 240 2.34 -11.01 -39.33
C GLU A 240 1.69 -9.66 -39.00
N GLN A 241 0.47 -9.40 -39.47
CA GLN A 241 -0.29 -8.20 -39.10
C GLN A 241 -0.69 -8.23 -37.63
N GLU A 242 -1.08 -9.39 -37.09
CA GLU A 242 -1.35 -9.55 -35.67
C GLU A 242 -0.12 -9.29 -34.83
N LYS A 243 1.03 -9.85 -35.21
CA LYS A 243 2.30 -9.66 -34.52
C LYS A 243 2.75 -8.19 -34.55
N GLU A 244 2.59 -7.52 -35.70
CA GLU A 244 2.87 -6.09 -35.79
C GLU A 244 1.98 -5.28 -34.86
N ALA A 245 0.66 -5.58 -34.83
CA ALA A 245 -0.29 -4.90 -33.96
C ALA A 245 0.07 -5.09 -32.47
N ILE A 246 0.38 -6.34 -32.06
CA ILE A 246 0.78 -6.63 -30.69
C ILE A 246 2.07 -5.89 -30.33
N SER A 247 3.09 -5.89 -31.20
CA SER A 247 4.37 -5.22 -30.94
C SER A 247 4.27 -3.71 -30.70
N LYS A 248 3.21 -3.09 -31.24
CA LYS A 248 2.95 -1.64 -31.08
C LYS A 248 2.00 -1.30 -29.95
N HIS A 249 1.23 -2.27 -29.46
CA HIS A 249 0.18 -2.03 -28.46
C HIS A 249 0.38 -2.79 -27.15
N PHE A 250 1.35 -3.71 -27.07
CA PHE A 250 1.63 -4.46 -25.85
C PHE A 250 3.09 -4.33 -25.44
N VAL A 251 3.28 -4.08 -24.14
CA VAL A 251 4.58 -4.08 -23.48
C VAL A 251 4.50 -4.93 -22.22
N ALA A 252 5.63 -5.35 -21.68
CA ALA A 252 5.65 -6.20 -20.50
C ALA A 252 6.48 -5.59 -19.37
N VAL A 253 6.06 -5.83 -18.14
CA VAL A 253 6.92 -5.68 -16.96
C VAL A 253 7.21 -7.08 -16.43
N SER A 254 8.34 -7.64 -16.87
CA SER A 254 8.71 -9.03 -16.61
C SER A 254 10.21 -9.27 -16.78
N THR A 255 10.70 -10.33 -16.13
CA THR A 255 12.04 -10.88 -16.35
C THR A 255 12.06 -12.15 -17.22
N ALA A 256 10.87 -12.71 -17.51
CA ALA A 256 10.71 -13.95 -18.27
C ALA A 256 10.60 -13.67 -19.79
N LEU A 257 11.70 -13.23 -20.42
CA LEU A 257 11.71 -12.73 -21.79
C LEU A 257 11.23 -13.76 -22.82
N ASP A 258 11.52 -15.05 -22.63
CA ASP A 258 11.05 -16.12 -23.52
C ASP A 258 9.52 -16.20 -23.55
N LYS A 259 8.87 -16.13 -22.39
CA LYS A 259 7.41 -16.16 -22.27
C LYS A 259 6.76 -14.89 -22.81
N VAL A 260 7.44 -13.75 -22.63
CA VAL A 260 7.02 -12.47 -23.22
C VAL A 260 7.00 -12.57 -24.75
N ALA A 261 8.04 -13.17 -25.33
CA ALA A 261 8.12 -13.39 -26.77
C ALA A 261 7.05 -14.41 -27.27
N GLU A 262 6.80 -15.49 -26.53
CA GLU A 262 5.73 -16.46 -26.83
C GLU A 262 4.34 -15.82 -26.83
N PHE A 263 4.10 -14.83 -25.97
CA PHE A 263 2.85 -14.06 -25.95
C PHE A 263 2.71 -13.17 -27.19
N GLY A 264 3.80 -12.83 -27.86
CA GLY A 264 3.87 -11.96 -29.04
C GLY A 264 4.37 -10.54 -28.75
N ILE A 265 4.76 -10.25 -27.52
CA ILE A 265 5.39 -8.96 -27.13
C ILE A 265 6.86 -8.99 -27.52
N ASP A 266 7.35 -7.90 -28.14
CA ASP A 266 8.78 -7.73 -28.42
C ASP A 266 9.56 -7.65 -27.09
N PRO A 267 10.54 -8.56 -26.84
CA PRO A 267 11.33 -8.51 -25.62
C PRO A 267 12.10 -7.19 -25.41
N ALA A 268 12.34 -6.41 -26.45
CA ALA A 268 12.91 -5.06 -26.33
C ALA A 268 11.99 -4.09 -25.58
N ASN A 269 10.67 -4.37 -25.58
CA ASN A 269 9.64 -3.63 -24.87
C ASN A 269 9.27 -4.28 -23.52
N ALA A 270 10.17 -5.10 -22.97
CA ALA A 270 10.03 -5.66 -21.64
C ALA A 270 10.95 -4.93 -20.64
N PHE A 271 10.37 -4.56 -19.49
CA PHE A 271 11.06 -3.89 -18.39
C PHE A 271 11.17 -4.85 -17.21
N GLY A 272 12.40 -5.18 -16.82
CA GLY A 272 12.65 -6.11 -15.72
C GLY A 272 12.75 -5.42 -14.36
N PHE A 273 12.61 -6.21 -13.31
CA PHE A 273 12.96 -5.83 -11.94
C PHE A 273 13.46 -7.06 -11.16
N TRP A 274 13.94 -6.89 -9.95
CA TRP A 274 14.81 -7.88 -9.30
C TRP A 274 14.07 -8.75 -8.28
N ASN A 275 14.69 -9.89 -7.92
CA ASN A 275 14.15 -10.79 -6.90
C ASN A 275 14.18 -10.22 -5.48
N TRP A 276 15.01 -9.23 -5.24
CA TRP A 276 15.11 -8.52 -3.98
C TRP A 276 14.08 -7.40 -3.80
N VAL A 277 13.12 -7.26 -4.73
CA VAL A 277 11.93 -6.42 -4.59
C VAL A 277 10.70 -7.30 -4.44
N GLY A 278 10.04 -7.23 -3.30
CA GLY A 278 8.72 -7.83 -3.09
C GLY A 278 7.62 -7.08 -3.86
N GLY A 279 6.56 -7.78 -4.27
CA GLY A 279 5.47 -7.17 -5.07
C GLY A 279 4.85 -5.93 -4.42
N ARG A 280 4.52 -5.99 -3.13
CA ARG A 280 3.93 -4.88 -2.37
C ARG A 280 4.86 -3.71 -2.08
N TYR A 281 6.15 -3.85 -2.41
CA TYR A 281 7.21 -2.82 -2.31
C TYR A 281 7.74 -2.40 -3.69
N SER A 282 6.97 -2.55 -4.77
CA SER A 282 7.52 -2.46 -6.13
C SER A 282 7.02 -1.29 -6.96
N VAL A 283 6.15 -0.45 -6.44
CA VAL A 283 5.54 0.67 -7.22
C VAL A 283 6.59 1.66 -7.76
N ASP A 284 7.72 1.79 -7.10
CA ASP A 284 8.87 2.61 -7.45
C ASP A 284 9.90 1.91 -8.37
N SER A 285 9.59 0.68 -8.82
CA SER A 285 10.34 -0.08 -9.84
C SER A 285 9.72 0.07 -11.24
N ALA A 286 10.12 -0.81 -12.18
CA ALA A 286 9.46 -0.94 -13.48
C ALA A 286 7.95 -1.23 -13.38
N ILE A 287 7.45 -1.75 -12.26
CA ILE A 287 6.01 -1.91 -12.00
C ILE A 287 5.28 -0.55 -12.11
N GLY A 288 5.93 0.54 -11.78
CA GLY A 288 5.40 1.90 -11.95
C GLY A 288 5.43 2.45 -13.38
N THR A 289 5.65 1.62 -14.42
CA THR A 289 5.72 2.10 -15.82
C THR A 289 4.43 2.83 -16.24
N SER A 290 3.25 2.33 -15.88
CA SER A 290 1.97 3.02 -16.15
C SER A 290 1.91 4.40 -15.49
N LEU A 291 2.37 4.50 -14.24
CA LEU A 291 2.47 5.78 -13.53
C LEU A 291 3.48 6.72 -14.20
N ALA A 292 4.68 6.23 -14.56
CA ALA A 292 5.71 7.02 -15.24
C ALA A 292 5.22 7.56 -16.61
N ILE A 293 4.39 6.81 -17.33
CA ILE A 293 3.74 7.29 -18.55
C ILE A 293 2.70 8.38 -18.19
N ALA A 294 1.89 8.16 -17.18
CA ALA A 294 0.80 9.07 -16.82
C ALA A 294 1.32 10.43 -16.36
N ILE A 295 2.21 10.47 -15.36
CA ILE A 295 2.69 11.72 -14.73
C ILE A 295 3.99 12.26 -15.35
N GLY A 296 4.72 11.44 -16.08
CA GLY A 296 6.02 11.76 -16.69
C GLY A 296 7.20 11.45 -15.79
N PRO A 297 8.40 11.29 -16.40
CA PRO A 297 9.63 10.95 -15.68
C PRO A 297 10.03 11.96 -14.61
N GLU A 298 9.78 13.24 -14.83
CA GLU A 298 10.10 14.32 -13.89
C GLU A 298 9.35 14.13 -12.55
N HIS A 299 8.03 14.00 -12.61
CA HIS A 299 7.21 13.75 -11.43
C HIS A 299 7.44 12.36 -10.82
N PHE A 300 7.82 11.37 -11.62
CA PHE A 300 8.21 10.08 -11.09
C PHE A 300 9.52 10.15 -10.29
N GLU A 301 10.51 10.95 -10.73
CA GLU A 301 11.73 11.22 -9.94
C GLU A 301 11.43 12.02 -8.66
N GLU A 302 10.49 12.96 -8.67
CA GLU A 302 10.02 13.64 -7.47
C GLU A 302 9.40 12.64 -6.48
N PHE A 303 8.60 11.68 -6.97
CA PHE A 303 8.02 10.60 -6.19
C PHE A 303 9.11 9.73 -5.54
N LEU A 304 10.12 9.30 -6.29
CA LEU A 304 11.28 8.57 -5.76
C LEU A 304 12.07 9.43 -4.76
N GLY A 305 12.21 10.72 -5.03
CA GLY A 305 12.87 11.68 -4.14
C GLY A 305 12.18 11.80 -2.77
N GLY A 306 10.86 11.80 -2.78
CA GLY A 306 10.06 11.79 -1.55
C GLY A 306 10.31 10.55 -0.71
N MET A 307 10.28 9.37 -1.32
CA MET A 307 10.58 8.11 -0.64
C MET A 307 12.00 8.11 -0.04
N ARG A 308 12.98 8.55 -0.81
CA ARG A 308 14.38 8.70 -0.36
C ARG A 308 14.54 9.61 0.85
N THR A 309 13.72 10.64 0.97
CA THR A 309 13.72 11.54 2.13
C THR A 309 13.40 10.78 3.42
N ILE A 310 12.41 9.92 3.39
CA ILE A 310 12.02 9.09 4.54
C ILE A 310 13.06 8.00 4.80
N ASP A 311 13.63 7.36 3.77
CA ASP A 311 14.71 6.37 3.93
C ASP A 311 15.89 6.95 4.70
N ARG A 312 16.33 8.15 4.31
CA ARG A 312 17.45 8.84 4.97
C ARG A 312 17.12 9.18 6.41
N HIS A 313 15.91 9.64 6.68
CA HIS A 313 15.44 9.92 8.03
C HIS A 313 15.42 8.63 8.87
N PHE A 314 14.85 7.55 8.37
CA PHE A 314 14.80 6.25 9.04
C PHE A 314 16.20 5.71 9.36
N ALA A 315 17.14 5.86 8.43
CA ALA A 315 18.52 5.40 8.58
C ALA A 315 19.31 6.19 9.63
N SER A 316 19.07 7.50 9.77
CA SER A 316 20.01 8.39 10.46
C SER A 316 19.44 9.20 11.63
N ALA A 317 18.12 9.32 11.75
CA ALA A 317 17.51 10.08 12.84
C ALA A 317 17.77 9.42 14.20
N ALA A 318 17.92 10.23 15.24
CA ALA A 318 18.00 9.74 16.61
C ALA A 318 16.72 8.95 16.97
N PRO A 319 16.77 7.87 17.77
CA PRO A 319 15.60 7.03 18.04
C PRO A 319 14.36 7.80 18.51
N LYS A 320 14.52 8.82 19.37
CA LYS A 320 13.41 9.67 19.86
C LYS A 320 12.83 10.63 18.81
N ASP A 321 13.50 10.77 17.67
CA ASP A 321 13.06 11.63 16.56
C ASP A 321 12.78 10.85 15.30
N ASN A 322 13.02 9.54 15.29
CA ASN A 322 12.82 8.66 14.15
C ASN A 322 11.34 8.32 14.01
N VAL A 323 10.66 9.02 13.11
CA VAL A 323 9.19 8.96 12.97
C VAL A 323 8.68 7.56 12.61
N PRO A 324 9.21 6.87 11.59
CA PRO A 324 8.77 5.51 11.29
C PRO A 324 8.97 4.53 12.45
N LEU A 325 10.08 4.68 13.18
CA LEU A 325 10.36 3.87 14.37
C LEU A 325 9.29 4.09 15.45
N ILE A 326 9.00 5.34 15.78
CA ILE A 326 8.04 5.69 16.84
C ILE A 326 6.65 5.20 16.45
N MET A 327 6.21 5.40 15.20
CA MET A 327 4.89 4.98 14.75
C MET A 327 4.76 3.46 14.73
N GLY A 328 5.76 2.71 14.26
CA GLY A 328 5.74 1.24 14.32
C GLY A 328 5.73 0.71 15.76
N LEU A 329 6.48 1.34 16.67
CA LEU A 329 6.45 1.00 18.10
C LEU A 329 5.11 1.35 18.76
N LEU A 330 4.43 2.41 18.32
CA LEU A 330 3.07 2.72 18.76
C LEU A 330 2.07 1.63 18.34
N ASN A 331 2.20 1.10 17.12
CA ASN A 331 1.36 0.00 16.67
C ASN A 331 1.58 -1.26 17.51
N VAL A 332 2.83 -1.59 17.82
CA VAL A 332 3.16 -2.68 18.78
C VAL A 332 2.55 -2.40 20.16
N TRP A 333 2.65 -1.17 20.67
CA TRP A 333 2.06 -0.77 21.94
C TRP A 333 0.55 -1.00 21.98
N TYR A 334 -0.15 -0.55 20.94
CA TYR A 334 -1.60 -0.70 20.86
C TYR A 334 -2.03 -2.16 20.69
N SER A 335 -1.36 -2.89 19.80
CA SER A 335 -1.71 -4.28 19.50
C SER A 335 -1.42 -5.22 20.67
N ASN A 336 -0.20 -5.20 21.19
CA ASN A 336 0.26 -6.20 22.15
C ASN A 336 -0.06 -5.86 23.61
N PHE A 337 -0.17 -4.58 23.96
CA PHE A 337 -0.31 -4.17 25.35
C PHE A 337 -1.66 -3.49 25.66
N LEU A 338 -2.32 -2.92 24.66
CA LEU A 338 -3.61 -2.25 24.84
C LEU A 338 -4.77 -2.94 24.11
N GLY A 339 -4.54 -4.08 23.46
CA GLY A 339 -5.57 -4.94 22.87
C GLY A 339 -6.29 -4.35 21.66
N ALA A 340 -5.58 -3.59 20.82
CA ALA A 340 -6.10 -3.09 19.56
C ALA A 340 -5.90 -4.12 18.43
N ASP A 341 -6.98 -4.68 17.91
CA ASP A 341 -6.95 -5.66 16.81
C ASP A 341 -6.79 -5.02 15.42
N THR A 342 -7.06 -3.72 15.31
CA THR A 342 -7.14 -3.02 14.01
C THR A 342 -6.52 -1.65 14.08
N HIS A 343 -6.07 -1.16 12.92
CA HIS A 343 -5.55 0.19 12.72
C HIS A 343 -6.28 0.87 11.55
N ALA A 344 -6.89 2.04 11.78
CA ALA A 344 -7.59 2.77 10.74
C ALA A 344 -6.70 3.82 10.07
N VAL A 345 -6.74 3.91 8.74
CA VAL A 345 -6.10 4.98 7.97
C VAL A 345 -7.18 5.80 7.28
N LEU A 346 -7.32 7.05 7.68
CA LEU A 346 -8.45 7.92 7.36
C LEU A 346 -7.97 9.15 6.60
N PRO A 347 -7.73 9.04 5.28
CA PRO A 347 -7.27 10.16 4.48
C PRO A 347 -8.40 11.17 4.24
N TYR A 348 -8.21 12.40 4.69
CA TYR A 348 -9.04 13.54 4.30
C TYR A 348 -8.54 14.08 2.96
N SER A 349 -8.68 13.23 1.95
CA SER A 349 -8.34 13.49 0.55
C SER A 349 -9.01 12.44 -0.34
N GLN A 350 -9.84 12.86 -1.28
CA GLN A 350 -10.50 11.95 -2.22
C GLN A 350 -9.48 11.19 -3.08
N TYR A 351 -8.38 11.81 -3.46
CA TYR A 351 -7.33 11.18 -4.25
C TYR A 351 -6.60 10.04 -3.53
N LEU A 352 -6.66 9.98 -2.19
CA LEU A 352 -6.09 8.89 -1.41
C LEU A 352 -7.10 7.76 -1.09
N HIS A 353 -8.25 7.68 -1.79
CA HIS A 353 -9.26 6.65 -1.51
C HIS A 353 -8.75 5.22 -1.66
N ARG A 354 -7.73 4.98 -2.51
CA ARG A 354 -7.08 3.68 -2.66
C ARG A 354 -5.91 3.44 -1.69
N PHE A 355 -5.48 4.45 -0.94
CA PHE A 355 -4.33 4.33 -0.06
C PHE A 355 -4.53 3.32 1.08
N PRO A 356 -5.69 3.27 1.78
CA PRO A 356 -5.93 2.23 2.78
C PRO A 356 -5.87 0.80 2.19
N ALA A 357 -6.42 0.58 0.99
CA ALA A 357 -6.36 -0.72 0.32
C ALA A 357 -4.94 -1.13 -0.08
N TYR A 358 -4.09 -0.18 -0.49
CA TYR A 358 -2.67 -0.42 -0.72
C TYR A 358 -1.96 -0.84 0.58
N LEU A 359 -2.24 -0.14 1.68
CA LEU A 359 -1.66 -0.45 2.98
C LEU A 359 -2.12 -1.80 3.54
N GLN A 360 -3.32 -2.27 3.20
CA GLN A 360 -3.76 -3.62 3.56
C GLN A 360 -2.78 -4.67 3.06
N GLN A 361 -2.39 -4.60 1.78
CA GLN A 361 -1.38 -5.54 1.27
C GLN A 361 -0.01 -5.27 1.92
N LEU A 362 0.41 -4.02 1.97
CA LEU A 362 1.73 -3.66 2.50
C LEU A 362 1.95 -4.22 3.90
N THR A 363 1.01 -4.01 4.81
CA THR A 363 1.15 -4.34 6.24
C THR A 363 0.72 -5.78 6.54
N MET A 364 -0.49 -6.19 6.12
CA MET A 364 -1.06 -7.48 6.49
C MET A 364 -0.36 -8.66 5.82
N GLU A 365 0.06 -8.54 4.55
CA GLU A 365 0.84 -9.58 3.88
C GLU A 365 2.28 -9.66 4.45
N SER A 366 2.83 -8.54 4.94
CA SER A 366 4.15 -8.52 5.57
C SER A 366 4.14 -9.13 6.96
N ASN A 367 3.21 -8.72 7.82
CA ASN A 367 3.25 -8.99 9.25
C ASN A 367 2.14 -9.90 9.76
N GLY A 368 1.14 -10.26 8.93
CA GLY A 368 0.10 -11.23 9.27
C GLY A 368 0.65 -12.66 9.30
N LYS A 369 1.53 -12.98 10.27
CA LYS A 369 2.27 -14.23 10.34
C LYS A 369 2.31 -14.82 11.75
N SER A 370 2.31 -16.13 11.84
CA SER A 370 2.31 -16.90 13.08
C SER A 370 3.64 -17.63 13.36
N VAL A 371 4.67 -17.32 12.56
CA VAL A 371 5.98 -17.97 12.65
C VAL A 371 7.07 -16.90 12.57
N ARG A 372 8.04 -16.94 13.46
CA ARG A 372 9.23 -16.08 13.41
C ARG A 372 10.18 -16.51 12.30
N ARG A 373 11.08 -15.61 11.90
CA ARG A 373 12.08 -15.85 10.83
C ARG A 373 13.03 -17.02 11.09
N ASP A 374 13.14 -17.51 12.33
CA ASP A 374 13.90 -18.70 12.71
C ASP A 374 13.08 -20.00 12.68
N GLY A 375 11.80 -19.93 12.29
CA GLY A 375 10.88 -21.07 12.23
C GLY A 375 10.14 -21.36 13.53
N SER A 376 10.39 -20.62 14.61
CA SER A 376 9.68 -20.82 15.88
C SER A 376 8.27 -20.20 15.85
N PRO A 377 7.27 -20.79 16.54
CA PRO A 377 5.92 -20.28 16.57
C PRO A 377 5.82 -18.97 17.34
N VAL A 378 4.87 -18.13 16.95
CA VAL A 378 4.48 -16.91 17.65
C VAL A 378 3.32 -17.19 18.60
N PHE A 379 3.39 -16.65 19.84
CA PHE A 379 2.35 -16.78 20.87
C PHE A 379 1.82 -15.40 21.36
N TYR A 380 2.06 -14.36 20.58
CA TYR A 380 1.58 -12.98 20.78
C TYR A 380 0.92 -12.49 19.49
N ASP A 381 0.17 -11.41 19.55
CA ASP A 381 -0.51 -10.86 18.39
C ASP A 381 0.48 -10.22 17.42
N THR A 382 0.25 -10.42 16.12
CA THR A 382 1.04 -9.85 15.02
C THR A 382 0.12 -9.42 13.89
N GLY A 383 0.48 -8.33 13.21
CA GLY A 383 -0.18 -7.91 11.98
C GLY A 383 -1.63 -7.52 12.20
N GLU A 384 -1.86 -6.40 12.85
CA GLU A 384 -3.18 -5.79 13.01
C GLU A 384 -3.89 -5.56 11.67
N VAL A 385 -5.21 -5.57 11.68
CA VAL A 385 -6.02 -5.38 10.48
C VAL A 385 -6.01 -3.91 10.08
N PHE A 386 -5.32 -3.57 9.00
CA PHE A 386 -5.37 -2.25 8.39
C PHE A 386 -6.63 -2.06 7.57
N TRP A 387 -7.30 -0.92 7.72
CA TRP A 387 -8.50 -0.58 6.98
C TRP A 387 -8.73 0.93 6.98
N GLY A 388 -9.64 1.42 6.18
CA GLY A 388 -10.00 2.83 6.19
C GLY A 388 -10.77 3.28 4.96
N GLU A 389 -11.26 4.49 5.04
CA GLU A 389 -12.00 5.20 3.99
C GLU A 389 -11.69 6.70 4.07
N PRO A 390 -11.86 7.45 2.97
CA PRO A 390 -11.71 8.88 3.03
C PRO A 390 -12.69 9.56 4.01
N GLY A 391 -12.18 10.53 4.77
CA GLY A 391 -13.05 11.55 5.36
C GLY A 391 -13.63 12.43 4.25
N THR A 392 -14.86 12.93 4.36
CA THR A 392 -15.84 12.83 5.45
C THR A 392 -16.74 11.60 5.35
N ASN A 393 -16.63 10.79 4.28
CA ASN A 393 -17.48 9.62 4.03
C ASN A 393 -17.44 8.64 5.21
N GLY A 394 -16.25 8.34 5.73
CA GLY A 394 -16.07 7.46 6.88
C GLY A 394 -16.86 7.90 8.13
N GLN A 395 -17.03 9.23 8.32
CA GLN A 395 -17.80 9.77 9.45
C GLN A 395 -19.27 9.30 9.42
N HIS A 396 -19.81 9.10 8.21
CA HIS A 396 -21.17 8.68 8.00
C HIS A 396 -21.33 7.15 7.83
N ALA A 397 -20.23 6.39 7.98
CA ALA A 397 -20.22 4.94 7.81
C ALA A 397 -19.89 4.20 9.12
N PHE A 398 -18.79 4.50 9.77
CA PHE A 398 -18.27 3.67 10.88
C PHE A 398 -17.72 4.48 12.08
N TYR A 399 -17.71 5.79 12.07
CA TYR A 399 -17.18 6.58 13.20
C TYR A 399 -17.96 6.39 14.50
N GLN A 400 -19.21 5.93 14.44
CA GLN A 400 -19.96 5.53 15.63
C GLN A 400 -19.17 4.53 16.48
N LEU A 401 -18.56 3.51 15.84
CA LEU A 401 -17.74 2.52 16.53
C LEU A 401 -16.47 3.15 17.10
N ILE A 402 -15.78 3.99 16.33
CA ILE A 402 -14.51 4.59 16.76
C ILE A 402 -14.73 5.50 17.96
N HIS A 403 -15.83 6.30 17.98
CA HIS A 403 -16.14 7.21 19.08
C HIS A 403 -16.68 6.53 20.33
N GLN A 404 -17.67 5.66 20.19
CA GLN A 404 -18.46 5.12 21.31
C GLN A 404 -18.44 3.60 21.41
N GLY A 405 -17.75 2.90 20.49
CA GLY A 405 -17.62 1.45 20.56
C GLY A 405 -16.74 1.01 21.73
N THR A 406 -16.81 -0.27 22.05
CA THR A 406 -16.03 -0.90 23.13
C THR A 406 -14.60 -1.30 22.68
N ARG A 407 -14.31 -1.25 21.37
CA ARG A 407 -13.02 -1.57 20.82
C ARG A 407 -12.14 -0.33 20.70
N MET A 408 -10.86 -0.47 21.02
CA MET A 408 -9.86 0.55 20.68
C MET A 408 -9.50 0.41 19.20
N VAL A 409 -9.52 1.54 18.49
CA VAL A 409 -9.09 1.62 17.09
C VAL A 409 -8.12 2.81 16.98
N PRO A 410 -6.81 2.58 17.04
CA PRO A 410 -5.83 3.61 16.67
C PRO A 410 -6.07 4.06 15.23
N ALA A 411 -5.91 5.36 14.98
CA ALA A 411 -6.23 5.89 13.66
C ALA A 411 -5.23 6.97 13.20
N ASP A 412 -4.81 6.84 11.94
CA ASP A 412 -4.01 7.86 11.25
C ASP A 412 -4.92 8.72 10.39
N PHE A 413 -4.96 10.01 10.69
CA PHE A 413 -5.69 11.02 9.94
C PHE A 413 -4.71 11.76 9.02
N ILE A 414 -4.95 11.74 7.70
CA ILE A 414 -4.06 12.36 6.71
C ILE A 414 -4.77 13.50 6.01
N ALA A 415 -4.18 14.70 5.96
CA ALA A 415 -4.77 15.86 5.30
C ALA A 415 -3.71 16.77 4.66
N PHE A 416 -4.15 17.65 3.76
CA PHE A 416 -3.30 18.59 3.05
C PHE A 416 -3.81 20.02 3.24
N ALA A 417 -2.89 20.97 3.39
CA ALA A 417 -3.24 22.37 3.59
C ALA A 417 -3.85 23.01 2.33
N GLN A 418 -3.43 22.54 1.14
CA GLN A 418 -3.90 23.04 -0.14
C GLN A 418 -4.69 21.96 -0.88
N PRO A 419 -5.89 22.27 -1.38
CA PRO A 419 -6.65 21.35 -2.21
C PRO A 419 -6.10 21.32 -3.64
N SER A 420 -6.22 20.18 -4.32
CA SER A 420 -5.93 20.08 -5.76
C SER A 420 -6.98 20.84 -6.60
N TRP A 421 -8.19 21.01 -6.09
CA TRP A 421 -9.29 21.74 -6.72
C TRP A 421 -9.85 22.79 -5.74
N PRO A 422 -9.46 24.06 -5.87
CA PRO A 422 -10.02 25.14 -5.03
C PRO A 422 -11.43 25.49 -5.51
N ILE A 423 -12.44 25.07 -4.74
CA ILE A 423 -13.85 25.34 -5.02
C ILE A 423 -14.45 26.16 -3.88
N ARG A 424 -15.19 27.22 -4.23
CA ARG A 424 -15.96 28.04 -3.31
C ARG A 424 -17.44 27.92 -3.62
N ASP A 425 -18.26 27.86 -2.59
CA ASP A 425 -19.72 27.98 -2.67
C ASP A 425 -20.15 29.27 -1.96
N ALA A 426 -20.58 30.25 -2.73
CA ALA A 426 -20.81 31.64 -2.27
C ALA A 426 -19.55 32.17 -1.54
N ASP A 427 -19.66 32.43 -0.22
CA ASP A 427 -18.57 32.93 0.62
C ASP A 427 -17.79 31.81 1.33
N ALA A 428 -18.22 30.54 1.22
CA ALA A 428 -17.61 29.43 1.90
C ALA A 428 -16.51 28.75 1.05
N ASP A 429 -15.34 28.52 1.63
CA ASP A 429 -14.30 27.68 1.05
C ASP A 429 -14.58 26.22 1.42
N MET A 430 -14.84 25.38 0.39
CA MET A 430 -15.17 23.97 0.62
C MET A 430 -14.03 23.20 1.32
N HIS A 431 -12.79 23.60 1.08
CA HIS A 431 -11.65 22.97 1.72
C HIS A 431 -11.54 23.32 3.20
N GLU A 432 -11.84 24.57 3.58
CA GLU A 432 -11.91 24.97 5.00
C GLU A 432 -13.01 24.20 5.73
N LEU A 433 -14.19 24.05 5.13
CA LEU A 433 -15.27 23.22 5.68
C LEU A 433 -14.85 21.76 5.82
N PHE A 434 -14.13 21.23 4.84
CA PHE A 434 -13.60 19.87 4.87
C PHE A 434 -12.58 19.68 6.00
N LEU A 435 -11.58 20.56 6.09
CA LEU A 435 -10.54 20.50 7.14
C LEU A 435 -11.11 20.76 8.54
N SER A 436 -12.18 21.53 8.69
CA SER A 436 -12.83 21.70 10.00
C SER A 436 -13.29 20.36 10.58
N ASN A 437 -13.74 19.43 9.73
CA ASN A 437 -14.09 18.07 10.12
C ASN A 437 -12.85 17.26 10.56
N PHE A 438 -11.75 17.33 9.81
CA PHE A 438 -10.48 16.71 10.19
C PHE A 438 -10.04 17.12 11.61
N PHE A 439 -10.02 18.42 11.88
CA PHE A 439 -9.64 18.94 13.20
C PHE A 439 -10.66 18.57 14.29
N ALA A 440 -11.96 18.66 13.98
CA ALA A 440 -13.01 18.34 14.93
C ALA A 440 -13.02 16.87 15.33
N GLN A 441 -12.81 15.94 14.38
CA GLN A 441 -12.84 14.51 14.65
C GLN A 441 -11.67 14.09 15.55
N THR A 442 -10.45 14.51 15.24
CA THR A 442 -9.27 14.18 16.08
C THR A 442 -9.38 14.80 17.48
N LYS A 443 -9.99 15.99 17.59
CA LYS A 443 -10.28 16.64 18.88
C LYS A 443 -11.33 15.86 19.67
N ALA A 444 -12.44 15.48 19.04
CA ALA A 444 -13.54 14.75 19.68
C ALA A 444 -13.09 13.35 20.14
N LEU A 445 -12.30 12.64 19.32
CA LEU A 445 -11.73 11.34 19.68
C LEU A 445 -10.81 11.42 20.91
N ALA A 446 -9.96 12.44 20.96
CA ALA A 446 -9.03 12.62 22.08
C ALA A 446 -9.73 13.01 23.38
N PHE A 447 -10.63 14.00 23.34
CA PHE A 447 -11.15 14.62 24.56
C PHE A 447 -12.55 14.18 24.94
N GLY A 448 -13.32 13.63 24.01
CA GLY A 448 -14.68 13.15 24.28
C GLY A 448 -15.62 14.24 24.77
N LYS A 449 -16.69 13.80 25.46
CA LYS A 449 -17.70 14.64 26.11
C LYS A 449 -18.23 13.94 27.35
N THR A 450 -18.08 14.56 28.52
CA THR A 450 -18.50 13.96 29.80
C THR A 450 -20.01 13.99 30.01
N ALA A 451 -20.49 13.21 30.95
CA ALA A 451 -21.91 13.22 31.33
C ALA A 451 -22.35 14.60 31.86
N GLU A 452 -21.48 15.31 32.58
CA GLU A 452 -21.77 16.67 33.08
C GLU A 452 -21.89 17.67 31.95
N GLU A 453 -20.99 17.60 30.96
CA GLU A 453 -21.06 18.45 29.75
C GLU A 453 -22.36 18.16 28.96
N VAL A 454 -22.76 16.89 28.83
CA VAL A 454 -24.02 16.49 28.18
C VAL A 454 -25.24 17.02 28.92
N ARG A 455 -25.27 16.94 30.28
CA ARG A 455 -26.33 17.52 31.09
C ARG A 455 -26.41 19.04 30.97
N ALA A 456 -25.26 19.70 30.96
CA ALA A 456 -25.17 21.16 30.83
C ALA A 456 -25.77 21.69 29.51
N GLU A 457 -25.85 20.84 28.48
CA GLU A 457 -26.56 21.13 27.23
C GLU A 457 -28.09 20.98 27.29
N GLY A 458 -28.64 20.61 28.44
CA GLY A 458 -30.08 20.40 28.61
C GLY A 458 -30.58 19.05 28.10
N THR A 459 -29.70 18.07 27.96
CA THR A 459 -30.08 16.70 27.56
C THR A 459 -30.92 16.02 28.65
N ALA A 460 -32.03 15.37 28.28
CA ALA A 460 -32.86 14.59 29.19
C ALA A 460 -32.02 13.46 29.81
N GLU A 461 -32.22 13.21 31.13
CA GLU A 461 -31.33 12.31 31.89
C GLU A 461 -31.24 10.88 31.32
N GLU A 462 -32.35 10.38 30.79
CA GLU A 462 -32.42 9.07 30.12
C GLU A 462 -31.57 8.96 28.85
N LEU A 463 -31.17 10.08 28.26
CA LEU A 463 -30.34 10.15 27.06
C LEU A 463 -28.87 10.51 27.37
N VAL A 464 -28.54 10.90 28.59
CA VAL A 464 -27.18 11.36 28.95
C VAL A 464 -26.17 10.29 28.65
N SER A 465 -26.34 9.07 29.08
CA SER A 465 -25.39 7.97 28.89
C SER A 465 -25.14 7.66 27.39
N ALA A 466 -26.17 7.77 26.56
CA ALA A 466 -26.08 7.54 25.12
C ALA A 466 -25.35 8.67 24.38
N ARG A 467 -25.22 9.85 25.00
CA ARG A 467 -24.56 11.03 24.40
C ARG A 467 -23.19 11.36 24.99
N VAL A 468 -22.71 10.52 25.90
CA VAL A 468 -21.32 10.59 26.40
C VAL A 468 -20.37 10.05 25.36
N PHE A 469 -19.25 10.74 25.16
CA PHE A 469 -18.12 10.30 24.36
C PHE A 469 -16.94 10.09 25.29
N THR A 470 -16.41 8.88 25.36
CA THR A 470 -15.38 8.52 26.35
C THR A 470 -14.08 9.30 26.17
N GLY A 471 -13.77 9.74 24.97
CA GLY A 471 -12.43 10.27 24.66
C GLY A 471 -11.36 9.19 24.72
N ASN A 472 -10.10 9.59 24.86
CA ASN A 472 -8.95 8.70 24.90
C ASN A 472 -8.91 7.68 23.73
N ARG A 473 -9.35 8.12 22.55
CA ARG A 473 -9.25 7.38 21.30
C ARG A 473 -8.01 7.87 20.57
N PRO A 474 -6.97 7.02 20.44
CA PRO A 474 -5.68 7.47 19.93
C PRO A 474 -5.73 7.84 18.45
N THR A 475 -5.11 8.96 18.12
CA THR A 475 -4.98 9.40 16.73
C THR A 475 -3.59 9.98 16.46
N THR A 476 -3.04 9.65 15.30
CA THR A 476 -1.92 10.37 14.68
C THR A 476 -2.47 11.28 13.59
N SER A 477 -2.08 12.55 13.60
CA SER A 477 -2.45 13.48 12.52
C SER A 477 -1.24 13.74 11.64
N ILE A 478 -1.37 13.45 10.34
CA ILE A 478 -0.33 13.65 9.33
C ILE A 478 -0.81 14.74 8.38
N MET A 479 -0.08 15.84 8.31
CA MET A 479 -0.38 16.93 7.37
C MET A 479 0.82 17.22 6.48
N ALA A 480 0.53 17.65 5.24
CA ALA A 480 1.52 18.18 4.31
C ALA A 480 0.95 19.41 3.58
N PRO A 481 1.80 20.25 2.94
CA PRO A 481 1.32 21.42 2.21
C PRO A 481 0.33 21.08 1.10
N ALA A 482 0.60 20.05 0.30
CA ALA A 482 -0.25 19.57 -0.80
C ALA A 482 0.07 18.10 -1.10
N LEU A 483 -0.84 17.39 -1.76
CA LEU A 483 -0.58 16.05 -2.29
C LEU A 483 0.23 16.17 -3.58
N THR A 484 1.55 16.09 -3.47
CA THR A 484 2.49 16.10 -4.59
C THR A 484 3.08 14.71 -4.82
N PRO A 485 3.75 14.45 -5.96
CA PRO A 485 4.50 13.20 -6.15
C PRO A 485 5.48 12.92 -5.01
N SER A 486 6.24 13.93 -4.58
CA SER A 486 7.17 13.82 -3.43
C SER A 486 6.43 13.43 -2.14
N VAL A 487 5.31 14.09 -1.82
CA VAL A 487 4.53 13.81 -0.60
C VAL A 487 3.92 12.41 -0.63
N LEU A 488 3.41 11.95 -1.78
CA LEU A 488 2.95 10.56 -1.89
C LEU A 488 4.08 9.57 -1.65
N GLY A 489 5.26 9.81 -2.24
CA GLY A 489 6.45 9.00 -1.99
C GLY A 489 6.82 8.96 -0.51
N GLN A 490 6.79 10.10 0.18
CA GLN A 490 7.05 10.18 1.62
C GLN A 490 6.05 9.35 2.43
N LEU A 491 4.75 9.41 2.10
CA LEU A 491 3.72 8.62 2.77
C LEU A 491 3.94 7.12 2.58
N ILE A 492 4.23 6.67 1.37
CA ILE A 492 4.47 5.24 1.09
C ILE A 492 5.69 4.75 1.88
N ALA A 493 6.83 5.43 1.78
CA ALA A 493 8.05 5.02 2.48
C ALA A 493 7.89 5.07 4.02
N LEU A 494 7.08 6.00 4.54
CA LEU A 494 6.74 6.04 5.96
C LEU A 494 6.10 4.72 6.41
N TYR A 495 5.07 4.26 5.71
CA TYR A 495 4.39 3.01 6.07
C TYR A 495 5.20 1.75 5.74
N GLU A 496 6.07 1.78 4.72
CA GLU A 496 7.03 0.68 4.48
C GLU A 496 7.96 0.47 5.68
N HIS A 497 8.47 1.56 6.25
CA HIS A 497 9.35 1.49 7.42
C HIS A 497 8.59 1.23 8.73
N ILE A 498 7.35 1.69 8.90
CA ILE A 498 6.47 1.30 10.00
C ILE A 498 6.29 -0.22 10.01
N THR A 499 5.91 -0.79 8.87
CA THR A 499 5.74 -2.24 8.68
C THR A 499 7.03 -3.01 8.98
N PHE A 500 8.19 -2.49 8.56
CA PHE A 500 9.48 -3.07 8.90
C PHE A 500 9.74 -3.09 10.40
N VAL A 501 9.47 -1.98 11.10
CA VAL A 501 9.70 -1.86 12.55
C VAL A 501 8.85 -2.88 13.32
N GLU A 502 7.57 -2.96 13.02
CA GLU A 502 6.65 -3.93 13.63
C GLU A 502 7.17 -5.36 13.45
N GLY A 503 7.45 -5.76 12.19
CA GLY A 503 7.95 -7.09 11.89
C GLY A 503 9.30 -7.39 12.53
N ALA A 504 10.18 -6.39 12.67
CA ALA A 504 11.46 -6.53 13.36
C ALA A 504 11.27 -6.80 14.85
N VAL A 505 10.40 -6.04 15.53
CA VAL A 505 10.05 -6.24 16.95
C VAL A 505 9.45 -7.64 17.16
N TRP A 506 8.52 -8.04 16.30
CA TRP A 506 7.87 -9.37 16.37
C TRP A 506 8.76 -10.52 15.88
N GLY A 507 9.96 -10.23 15.39
CA GLY A 507 10.90 -11.24 14.90
C GLY A 507 10.47 -11.96 13.62
N LEU A 508 9.58 -11.36 12.82
CA LEU A 508 8.98 -11.94 11.61
C LEU A 508 9.91 -11.82 10.40
N ASP A 509 9.67 -12.65 9.38
CA ASP A 509 10.12 -12.40 8.01
C ASP A 509 9.03 -11.62 7.28
N SER A 510 9.15 -10.28 7.26
CA SER A 510 8.12 -9.39 6.69
C SER A 510 8.13 -9.36 5.16
N PHE A 511 9.05 -10.05 4.48
CA PHE A 511 9.28 -9.88 3.04
C PHE A 511 8.95 -11.11 2.19
N ASP A 512 8.51 -12.20 2.81
CA ASP A 512 7.90 -13.36 2.15
C ASP A 512 6.37 -13.32 2.21
N GLN A 513 5.69 -14.30 1.59
CA GLN A 513 4.21 -14.40 1.55
C GLN A 513 3.70 -15.84 1.36
N TRP A 514 4.19 -16.81 2.14
CA TRP A 514 3.83 -18.23 2.02
C TRP A 514 2.33 -18.49 2.19
N GLY A 515 1.62 -17.67 2.97
CA GLY A 515 0.19 -17.82 3.26
C GLY A 515 -0.73 -17.78 2.04
N VAL A 516 -0.29 -17.22 0.90
CA VAL A 516 -1.11 -17.12 -0.33
C VAL A 516 -0.91 -18.29 -1.29
N GLU A 517 -0.02 -19.26 -1.00
CA GLU A 517 0.33 -20.32 -1.95
C GLU A 517 -0.66 -21.49 -1.94
N LEU A 518 -1.18 -21.88 -0.77
CA LEU A 518 -2.08 -23.04 -0.65
C LEU A 518 -3.35 -22.88 -1.48
N GLY A 519 -3.99 -21.69 -1.42
CA GLY A 519 -5.20 -21.41 -2.19
C GLY A 519 -5.00 -21.57 -3.70
N LYS A 520 -3.86 -21.14 -4.25
CA LYS A 520 -3.51 -21.30 -5.67
C LYS A 520 -3.36 -22.77 -6.08
N VAL A 521 -2.75 -23.58 -5.21
CA VAL A 521 -2.60 -25.04 -5.46
C VAL A 521 -3.97 -25.70 -5.47
N LEU A 522 -4.80 -25.42 -4.46
CA LEU A 522 -6.14 -25.99 -4.35
C LEU A 522 -7.05 -25.57 -5.52
N ALA A 523 -6.99 -24.31 -5.94
CA ALA A 523 -7.80 -23.83 -7.09
C ALA A 523 -7.51 -24.64 -8.36
N LYS A 524 -6.23 -24.92 -8.66
CA LYS A 524 -5.84 -25.76 -9.80
C LYS A 524 -6.35 -27.20 -9.68
N GLN A 525 -6.37 -27.75 -8.46
CA GLN A 525 -6.85 -29.11 -8.20
C GLN A 525 -8.37 -29.23 -8.30
N ILE A 526 -9.10 -28.17 -7.95
CA ILE A 526 -10.57 -28.12 -7.96
C ILE A 526 -11.12 -27.85 -9.37
N LEU A 527 -10.39 -27.13 -10.21
CA LEU A 527 -10.85 -26.70 -11.54
C LEU A 527 -11.45 -27.85 -12.38
N PRO A 528 -10.83 -29.05 -12.51
CA PRO A 528 -11.44 -30.16 -13.25
C PRO A 528 -12.81 -30.57 -12.69
N ALA A 529 -13.01 -30.49 -11.35
CA ALA A 529 -14.34 -30.75 -10.77
C ALA A 529 -15.38 -29.72 -11.26
N ILE A 530 -15.02 -28.46 -11.38
CA ILE A 530 -15.89 -27.41 -11.91
C ILE A 530 -16.23 -27.68 -13.37
N GLU A 531 -15.28 -28.15 -14.17
CA GLU A 531 -15.40 -28.47 -15.59
C GLU A 531 -16.17 -29.79 -15.90
N GLY A 532 -16.44 -30.63 -14.90
CA GLY A 532 -17.27 -31.82 -15.06
C GLY A 532 -16.65 -33.13 -14.60
N ASP A 533 -15.41 -33.16 -14.13
CA ASP A 533 -14.78 -34.38 -13.62
C ASP A 533 -15.42 -34.81 -12.29
N GLN A 534 -16.19 -35.93 -12.37
CA GLN A 534 -16.89 -36.47 -11.20
C GLN A 534 -15.92 -37.10 -10.20
N ALA A 535 -14.85 -37.72 -10.68
CA ALA A 535 -13.87 -38.37 -9.77
C ALA A 535 -13.16 -37.35 -8.89
N VAL A 536 -12.84 -36.18 -9.42
CA VAL A 536 -12.27 -35.06 -8.66
C VAL A 536 -13.31 -34.44 -7.74
N LEU A 537 -14.57 -34.33 -8.18
CA LEU A 537 -15.67 -33.83 -7.33
C LEU A 537 -15.91 -34.73 -6.13
N ASP A 538 -15.86 -36.06 -6.29
CA ASP A 538 -16.09 -37.04 -5.21
C ASP A 538 -15.00 -37.04 -4.15
N GLN A 539 -13.82 -36.48 -4.44
CA GLN A 539 -12.73 -36.30 -3.50
C GLN A 539 -12.86 -35.03 -2.64
N GLN A 540 -13.78 -34.13 -3.00
CA GLN A 540 -13.96 -32.88 -2.26
C GLN A 540 -14.73 -33.13 -0.95
N ASP A 541 -14.52 -32.26 0.02
CA ASP A 541 -15.36 -32.21 1.22
C ASP A 541 -16.81 -31.88 0.85
N SER A 542 -17.73 -32.17 1.73
CA SER A 542 -19.18 -32.02 1.46
C SER A 542 -19.61 -30.61 1.13
N SER A 543 -18.96 -29.59 1.71
CA SER A 543 -19.27 -28.18 1.45
C SER A 543 -18.81 -27.77 0.06
N THR A 544 -17.54 -28.03 -0.29
CA THR A 544 -16.97 -27.72 -1.61
C THR A 544 -17.74 -28.44 -2.71
N ARG A 545 -18.07 -29.72 -2.52
CA ARG A 545 -18.89 -30.51 -3.46
C ARG A 545 -20.25 -29.85 -3.68
N SER A 546 -20.97 -29.54 -2.62
CA SER A 546 -22.32 -28.95 -2.73
C SER A 546 -22.30 -27.60 -3.45
N LEU A 547 -21.29 -26.77 -3.21
CA LEU A 547 -21.14 -25.50 -3.91
C LEU A 547 -20.85 -25.67 -5.41
N ILE A 548 -20.01 -26.64 -5.80
CA ILE A 548 -19.72 -26.95 -7.19
C ILE A 548 -20.98 -27.51 -7.89
N GLU A 549 -21.74 -28.41 -7.24
CA GLU A 549 -22.99 -28.95 -7.74
C GLU A 549 -24.04 -27.86 -7.97
N PHE A 550 -24.15 -26.89 -7.00
CA PHE A 550 -25.02 -25.73 -7.16
C PHE A 550 -24.59 -24.87 -8.36
N TYR A 551 -23.30 -24.58 -8.50
CA TYR A 551 -22.77 -23.84 -9.64
C TYR A 551 -23.12 -24.53 -10.97
N ARG A 552 -22.84 -25.85 -11.10
CA ARG A 552 -23.11 -26.61 -12.30
C ARG A 552 -24.61 -26.65 -12.68
N ALA A 553 -25.49 -26.64 -11.67
CA ALA A 553 -26.94 -26.69 -11.89
C ALA A 553 -27.53 -25.35 -12.36
N ASN A 554 -26.78 -24.24 -12.20
CA ASN A 554 -27.28 -22.89 -12.50
C ASN A 554 -26.48 -22.16 -13.61
N ARG A 555 -25.55 -22.85 -14.25
CA ARG A 555 -24.76 -22.33 -15.38
C ARG A 555 -25.44 -22.50 -16.72
#